data_fae0842a5f28d836ad6ce98664583be5
#
_entry.id   fae0842a5f28d836ad6ce98664583be5
#
_cell.length_a   1.000
_cell.length_b   1.000
_cell.length_c   1.000
_cell.angle_alpha   90.00
_cell.angle_beta   90.00
_cell.angle_gamma   90.00
#
_symmetry.space_group_name_H-M   'P 1'
#
loop_
_entity.id
_entity.type
_entity.pdbx_description
1 polymer ?
#
loop_
_entity_poly.entity_id
_entity_poly.type
_entity_poly.pdbx_seq_one_letter_code
_entity_poly.pdbx_strand_id
1 'polypeptide(L)'
;MDAPRVTRRSFVLGGTAAAAALALPSWTTAAANRASGYARLMRELRAATRGAVVTRQDAGLMVAAQIWNQRFDGRRPYGVLYAVDERDVQQAVRWAARHDIPITARAGGHSYQGYSTINDGLIVDLTNMAAVVPQRGAVPYARIGGGTALGVAYRELAPYGLTIPGGTCPTVSVGGLAQGGGLGWVARRWGPLSDNVQGFRIVTADGRLREVNARSERDLFWACRGGGGGNFGVITSYDIRTHPTDPATHFVLSFPWAVAPDVVLAWQEWAHRTGPEMFTLCSLVTSTGGANPICQVSGQVFGDQSALNAELAPFLAQVTPSGRSITPASYASLVQYWAQCTHPAKEQCARRSMNPNGLITRPFMWGKSDYVRESQPINRAAAEVMRDQIAARQAQAGGTGEIIMDSYGGVINEVSPTATAFAHRDMRFSMQYVAYWTGPDQQEQSVRWLRRFEAGLRPHVCGQKYVNYIDSDQRGRPGVYYGRNLDRLIDTRRRFDPDDVFRFRQAIPLSRPRG
;
A
#
# COMPACT_ATOMS: atom_id res chain seq x y z
N MET A 1 -7.93 -1.41 25.16
CA MET A 1 -9.22 -0.82 24.73
C MET A 1 -9.41 -1.24 23.29
N ASP A 2 -10.44 -2.04 23.04
CA ASP A 2 -10.73 -2.52 21.68
C ASP A 2 -11.01 -1.36 20.74
N ALA A 3 -10.43 -1.40 19.54
CA ALA A 3 -10.78 -0.47 18.48
C ALA A 3 -12.29 -0.61 18.17
N PRO A 4 -13.03 0.46 17.90
CA PRO A 4 -14.45 0.37 17.62
C PRO A 4 -14.69 -0.47 16.37
N ARG A 5 -15.41 -1.57 16.53
CA ARG A 5 -15.77 -2.48 15.43
C ARG A 5 -16.79 -1.80 14.52
N VAL A 6 -16.58 -1.85 13.21
CA VAL A 6 -17.56 -1.40 12.23
C VAL A 6 -18.78 -2.34 12.30
N THR A 7 -19.93 -1.82 12.70
CA THR A 7 -21.18 -2.56 12.82
C THR A 7 -22.21 -2.02 11.82
N ARG A 8 -23.30 -2.77 11.60
CA ARG A 8 -24.40 -2.34 10.73
C ARG A 8 -25.03 -1.01 11.15
N ARG A 9 -25.06 -0.68 12.44
CA ARG A 9 -25.62 0.58 12.98
C ARG A 9 -24.82 1.82 12.59
N SER A 10 -23.54 1.67 12.28
CA SER A 10 -22.68 2.79 11.88
C SER A 10 -23.03 3.39 10.50
N PHE A 11 -23.90 2.74 9.73
CA PHE A 11 -24.24 3.12 8.34
C PHE A 11 -25.71 3.46 8.12
N VAL A 12 -26.56 3.45 9.17
CA VAL A 12 -27.99 3.75 9.04
C VAL A 12 -28.27 5.20 9.40
N LEU A 13 -28.26 6.09 8.42
CA LEU A 13 -28.87 7.42 8.53
C LEU A 13 -29.74 7.66 7.28
N GLY A 14 -31.03 7.60 7.52
CA GLY A 14 -32.17 8.33 6.98
C GLY A 14 -32.40 8.46 5.47
N GLY A 15 -33.55 7.99 5.05
CA GLY A 15 -34.19 8.41 3.80
C GLY A 15 -35.40 7.55 3.45
N THR A 16 -36.60 8.01 3.82
CA THR A 16 -37.87 7.45 3.36
C THR A 16 -38.32 8.15 2.06
N ALA A 17 -38.61 7.40 1.01
CA ALA A 17 -39.33 7.89 -0.16
C ALA A 17 -40.40 6.88 -0.60
N ALA A 18 -41.62 7.37 -0.84
CA ALA A 18 -42.80 6.60 -1.18
C ALA A 18 -42.79 6.18 -2.66
N ALA A 19 -43.38 5.02 -2.95
CA ALA A 19 -43.47 4.44 -4.28
C ALA A 19 -44.81 4.64 -4.95
N ALA A 20 -44.80 5.03 -6.25
CA ALA A 20 -45.91 4.94 -7.18
C ALA A 20 -45.63 3.83 -8.20
N ALA A 21 -46.59 2.94 -8.43
CA ALA A 21 -46.45 1.80 -9.34
C ALA A 21 -47.03 2.14 -10.73
N LEU A 22 -46.18 1.98 -11.77
CA LEU A 22 -46.54 2.03 -13.19
C LEU A 22 -46.04 0.77 -13.88
N ALA A 23 -46.80 0.19 -14.80
CA ALA A 23 -46.49 -1.05 -15.55
C ALA A 23 -45.27 -0.83 -16.48
N LEU A 24 -44.28 -1.71 -16.38
CA LEU A 24 -42.95 -1.54 -16.96
C LEU A 24 -42.67 -2.52 -18.11
N PRO A 25 -41.89 -2.16 -19.17
CA PRO A 25 -41.57 -3.00 -20.33
C PRO A 25 -40.66 -4.20 -20.00
N SER A 26 -40.54 -5.20 -20.90
CA SER A 26 -39.89 -6.52 -20.70
C SER A 26 -38.40 -6.48 -20.27
N TRP A 27 -37.66 -5.43 -20.54
CA TRP A 27 -36.28 -5.23 -20.02
C TRP A 27 -36.25 -4.92 -18.52
N THR A 28 -37.35 -4.44 -17.95
CA THR A 28 -37.48 -4.19 -16.51
C THR A 28 -37.67 -5.46 -15.72
N THR A 29 -38.30 -6.49 -16.30
CA THR A 29 -38.47 -7.80 -15.66
C THR A 29 -37.16 -8.57 -15.55
N ALA A 30 -36.26 -8.47 -16.54
CA ALA A 30 -34.95 -9.09 -16.50
C ALA A 30 -34.02 -8.39 -15.48
N ALA A 31 -34.15 -7.07 -15.32
CA ALA A 31 -33.43 -6.30 -14.29
C ALA A 31 -33.97 -6.61 -12.89
N ALA A 32 -35.30 -6.70 -12.73
CA ALA A 32 -35.96 -7.06 -11.48
C ALA A 32 -35.62 -8.49 -11.06
N ASN A 33 -35.58 -9.45 -11.98
CA ASN A 33 -35.18 -10.83 -11.72
C ASN A 33 -33.70 -10.95 -11.30
N ARG A 34 -32.79 -10.19 -11.93
CA ARG A 34 -31.40 -10.10 -11.50
C ARG A 34 -31.28 -9.49 -10.12
N ALA A 35 -31.98 -8.38 -9.84
CA ALA A 35 -31.97 -7.75 -8.53
C ALA A 35 -32.51 -8.65 -7.42
N SER A 36 -33.59 -9.42 -7.67
CA SER A 36 -34.15 -10.39 -6.74
C SER A 36 -33.19 -11.57 -6.50
N GLY A 37 -32.49 -12.02 -7.55
CA GLY A 37 -31.44 -13.05 -7.47
C GLY A 37 -30.30 -12.62 -6.53
N TYR A 38 -29.77 -11.41 -6.71
CA TYR A 38 -28.70 -10.89 -5.83
C TYR A 38 -29.17 -10.68 -4.39
N ALA A 39 -30.39 -10.20 -4.19
CA ALA A 39 -30.94 -10.05 -2.84
C ALA A 39 -31.00 -11.38 -2.10
N ARG A 40 -31.37 -12.47 -2.80
CA ARG A 40 -31.34 -13.83 -2.24
C ARG A 40 -29.93 -14.27 -1.89
N LEU A 41 -28.97 -14.10 -2.80
CA LEU A 41 -27.57 -14.46 -2.59
C LEU A 41 -26.95 -13.69 -1.42
N MET A 42 -27.25 -12.40 -1.27
CA MET A 42 -26.78 -11.61 -0.15
C MET A 42 -27.42 -12.02 1.19
N ARG A 43 -28.69 -12.48 1.19
CA ARG A 43 -29.30 -13.05 2.40
C ARG A 43 -28.63 -14.37 2.81
N GLU A 44 -28.30 -15.24 1.83
CA GLU A 44 -27.54 -16.48 2.08
C GLU A 44 -26.20 -16.17 2.74
N LEU A 45 -25.42 -15.20 2.19
CA LEU A 45 -24.15 -14.79 2.78
C LEU A 45 -24.33 -14.23 4.20
N ARG A 46 -25.33 -13.39 4.44
CA ARG A 46 -25.65 -12.85 5.78
C ARG A 46 -25.96 -13.94 6.80
N ALA A 47 -26.65 -14.99 6.37
CA ALA A 47 -26.99 -16.12 7.25
C ALA A 47 -25.77 -17.01 7.55
N ALA A 48 -24.77 -17.04 6.64
CA ALA A 48 -23.58 -17.85 6.78
C ALA A 48 -22.45 -17.17 7.57
N THR A 49 -22.50 -15.84 7.74
CA THR A 49 -21.44 -15.03 8.35
C THR A 49 -21.90 -14.32 9.62
N ARG A 50 -20.95 -14.05 10.51
CA ARG A 50 -21.17 -13.30 11.78
C ARG A 50 -20.93 -11.80 11.60
N GLY A 51 -20.05 -11.44 10.67
CA GLY A 51 -19.71 -10.07 10.34
C GLY A 51 -20.83 -9.33 9.62
N ALA A 52 -20.84 -8.03 9.73
CA ALA A 52 -21.83 -7.18 9.05
C ALA A 52 -21.68 -7.26 7.54
N VAL A 53 -22.77 -7.52 6.82
CA VAL A 53 -22.82 -7.48 5.35
C VAL A 53 -23.65 -6.28 4.91
N VAL A 54 -23.00 -5.28 4.31
CA VAL A 54 -23.63 -4.09 3.72
C VAL A 54 -23.83 -4.35 2.23
N THR A 55 -25.05 -4.18 1.71
CA THR A 55 -25.44 -4.56 0.36
C THR A 55 -26.04 -3.39 -0.43
N ARG A 56 -26.39 -3.59 -1.70
CA ARG A 56 -27.08 -2.57 -2.53
C ARG A 56 -28.44 -2.10 -1.97
N GLN A 57 -29.01 -2.84 -1.04
CA GLN A 57 -30.26 -2.45 -0.35
C GLN A 57 -29.98 -1.53 0.86
N ASP A 58 -28.75 -1.41 1.29
CA ASP A 58 -28.37 -0.59 2.45
C ASP A 58 -27.83 0.77 1.98
N ALA A 59 -28.37 1.86 2.52
CA ALA A 59 -27.96 3.24 2.16
C ALA A 59 -26.46 3.50 2.35
N GLY A 60 -25.80 2.77 3.27
CA GLY A 60 -24.39 2.90 3.59
C GLY A 60 -23.42 2.23 2.59
N LEU A 61 -23.91 1.51 1.55
CA LEU A 61 -23.02 0.75 0.68
C LEU A 61 -21.95 1.63 0.01
N MET A 62 -22.31 2.83 -0.42
CA MET A 62 -21.36 3.70 -1.13
C MET A 62 -20.19 4.13 -0.25
N VAL A 63 -20.44 4.37 1.04
CA VAL A 63 -19.40 4.65 2.03
C VAL A 63 -18.62 3.38 2.34
N ALA A 64 -19.30 2.27 2.53
CA ALA A 64 -18.67 0.97 2.79
C ALA A 64 -17.76 0.50 1.63
N ALA A 65 -18.08 0.85 0.38
CA ALA A 65 -17.29 0.48 -0.79
C ALA A 65 -16.05 1.37 -1.03
N GLN A 66 -15.95 2.52 -0.34
CA GLN A 66 -14.85 3.47 -0.52
C GLN A 66 -13.49 2.85 -0.18
N ILE A 67 -12.50 3.23 -0.98
CA ILE A 67 -11.08 2.99 -0.73
C ILE A 67 -10.33 4.31 -0.62
N TRP A 68 -9.03 4.30 -0.35
CA TRP A 68 -8.25 5.53 -0.19
C TRP A 68 -8.29 6.44 -1.42
N ASN A 69 -8.22 5.90 -2.62
CA ASN A 69 -8.20 6.64 -3.88
C ASN A 69 -9.62 6.90 -4.40
N GLN A 70 -10.06 8.17 -4.40
CA GLN A 70 -11.40 8.58 -4.83
C GLN A 70 -11.74 8.27 -6.31
N ARG A 71 -10.73 8.03 -7.17
CA ARG A 71 -10.96 7.62 -8.57
C ARG A 71 -11.88 6.42 -8.71
N PHE A 72 -11.99 5.61 -7.68
CA PHE A 72 -12.75 4.36 -7.69
C PHE A 72 -14.08 4.44 -6.94
N ASP A 73 -14.53 5.62 -6.53
CA ASP A 73 -15.80 5.82 -5.83
C ASP A 73 -17.03 5.49 -6.69
N GLY A 74 -16.85 5.44 -8.02
CA GLY A 74 -17.87 4.97 -8.95
C GLY A 74 -18.12 3.46 -8.93
N ARG A 75 -17.31 2.66 -8.24
CA ARG A 75 -17.50 1.20 -8.19
C ARG A 75 -18.71 0.80 -7.36
N ARG A 76 -19.44 -0.22 -7.83
CA ARG A 76 -20.71 -0.69 -7.27
C ARG A 76 -20.63 -2.18 -6.96
N PRO A 77 -20.09 -2.60 -5.81
CA PRO A 77 -20.09 -4.00 -5.40
C PRO A 77 -21.52 -4.51 -5.15
N TYR A 78 -21.71 -5.82 -5.10
CA TYR A 78 -22.94 -6.42 -4.57
C TYR A 78 -23.05 -6.23 -3.07
N GLY A 79 -21.92 -6.32 -2.37
CA GLY A 79 -21.85 -6.08 -0.95
C GLY A 79 -20.43 -5.97 -0.42
N VAL A 80 -20.36 -5.57 0.84
CA VAL A 80 -19.15 -5.53 1.65
C VAL A 80 -19.41 -6.35 2.91
N LEU A 81 -18.65 -7.42 3.10
CA LEU A 81 -18.61 -8.19 4.35
C LEU A 81 -17.49 -7.64 5.22
N TYR A 82 -17.81 -7.11 6.39
CA TYR A 82 -16.85 -6.79 7.44
C TYR A 82 -16.59 -8.04 8.28
N ALA A 83 -15.63 -8.85 7.86
CA ALA A 83 -15.30 -10.11 8.52
C ALA A 83 -14.80 -9.89 9.95
N VAL A 84 -15.24 -10.70 10.90
CA VAL A 84 -14.84 -10.64 12.30
C VAL A 84 -13.91 -11.77 12.71
N ASP A 85 -13.90 -12.86 11.93
CA ASP A 85 -13.02 -14.01 12.17
C ASP A 85 -12.73 -14.75 10.84
N GLU A 86 -11.87 -15.77 10.88
CA GLU A 86 -11.50 -16.57 9.71
C GLU A 86 -12.67 -17.37 9.14
N ARG A 87 -13.65 -17.74 9.97
CA ARG A 87 -14.84 -18.46 9.52
C ARG A 87 -15.66 -17.59 8.56
N ASP A 88 -15.80 -16.31 8.83
CA ASP A 88 -16.46 -15.38 7.90
C ASP A 88 -15.76 -15.34 6.54
N VAL A 89 -14.41 -15.26 6.56
CA VAL A 89 -13.60 -15.26 5.34
C VAL A 89 -13.75 -16.57 4.57
N GLN A 90 -13.73 -17.73 5.26
CA GLN A 90 -13.96 -19.04 4.66
C GLN A 90 -15.34 -19.15 4.00
N GLN A 91 -16.38 -18.68 4.71
CA GLN A 91 -17.75 -18.71 4.16
C GLN A 91 -17.85 -17.78 2.94
N ALA A 92 -17.28 -16.60 2.99
CA ALA A 92 -17.28 -15.65 1.86
C ALA A 92 -16.58 -16.22 0.63
N VAL A 93 -15.40 -16.84 0.80
CA VAL A 93 -14.66 -17.46 -0.33
C VAL A 93 -15.44 -18.63 -0.93
N ARG A 94 -15.96 -19.55 -0.09
CA ARG A 94 -16.77 -20.68 -0.56
C ARG A 94 -18.06 -20.23 -1.24
N TRP A 95 -18.71 -19.21 -0.71
CA TRP A 95 -19.93 -18.64 -1.28
C TRP A 95 -19.61 -17.99 -2.64
N ALA A 96 -18.55 -17.22 -2.76
CA ALA A 96 -18.13 -16.57 -4.00
C ALA A 96 -17.77 -17.61 -5.09
N ALA A 97 -16.99 -18.64 -4.75
CA ALA A 97 -16.64 -19.73 -5.66
C ALA A 97 -17.87 -20.51 -6.13
N ARG A 98 -18.82 -20.85 -5.22
CA ARG A 98 -20.05 -21.58 -5.55
C ARG A 98 -20.94 -20.85 -6.53
N HIS A 99 -21.00 -19.53 -6.42
CA HIS A 99 -21.91 -18.69 -7.22
C HIS A 99 -21.20 -17.96 -8.38
N ASP A 100 -19.93 -18.26 -8.63
CA ASP A 100 -19.05 -17.57 -9.59
C ASP A 100 -19.10 -16.03 -9.45
N ILE A 101 -19.14 -15.54 -8.21
CA ILE A 101 -19.16 -14.11 -7.91
C ILE A 101 -17.74 -13.63 -7.70
N PRO A 102 -17.30 -12.59 -8.42
CA PRO A 102 -15.99 -11.99 -8.18
C PRO A 102 -15.83 -11.53 -6.73
N ILE A 103 -14.67 -11.84 -6.14
CA ILE A 103 -14.34 -11.51 -4.76
C ILE A 103 -13.04 -10.72 -4.68
N THR A 104 -12.96 -9.77 -3.80
CA THR A 104 -11.71 -9.07 -3.47
C THR A 104 -11.54 -8.88 -1.98
N ALA A 105 -10.32 -9.06 -1.49
CA ALA A 105 -9.96 -8.74 -0.12
C ALA A 105 -9.64 -7.26 0.02
N ARG A 106 -10.06 -6.66 1.14
CA ARG A 106 -9.68 -5.31 1.53
C ARG A 106 -9.19 -5.30 2.97
N ALA A 107 -7.94 -4.87 3.15
CA ALA A 107 -7.39 -4.46 4.44
C ALA A 107 -7.46 -2.92 4.54
N GLY A 108 -6.35 -2.21 4.34
CA GLY A 108 -6.32 -0.74 4.33
C GLY A 108 -6.94 -0.06 3.11
N GLY A 109 -7.20 -0.78 2.01
CA GLY A 109 -7.79 -0.21 0.79
C GLY A 109 -6.89 0.81 0.07
N HIS A 110 -5.58 0.64 0.12
CA HIS A 110 -4.59 1.53 -0.51
C HIS A 110 -4.12 1.08 -1.90
N SER A 111 -4.77 0.10 -2.53
CA SER A 111 -4.41 -0.31 -3.89
C SER A 111 -4.48 0.88 -4.86
N TYR A 112 -3.36 1.20 -5.52
CA TYR A 112 -3.25 2.32 -6.45
C TYR A 112 -4.19 2.21 -7.66
N GLN A 113 -4.50 0.97 -8.09
CA GLN A 113 -5.43 0.70 -9.19
C GLN A 113 -6.80 0.20 -8.70
N GLY A 114 -7.07 0.38 -7.41
CA GLY A 114 -8.39 0.13 -6.84
C GLY A 114 -8.76 -1.34 -6.70
N TYR A 115 -7.81 -2.27 -6.71
CA TYR A 115 -8.11 -3.70 -6.59
C TYR A 115 -8.64 -4.12 -5.21
N SER A 116 -8.72 -3.20 -4.26
CA SER A 116 -9.40 -3.40 -2.97
C SER A 116 -10.89 -3.06 -3.00
N THR A 117 -11.46 -2.75 -4.16
CA THR A 117 -12.90 -2.56 -4.41
C THR A 117 -13.24 -3.10 -5.80
N ILE A 118 -14.50 -3.44 -6.05
CA ILE A 118 -14.90 -4.19 -7.23
C ILE A 118 -16.29 -3.75 -7.69
N ASN A 119 -16.59 -3.90 -8.99
CA ASN A 119 -17.96 -3.88 -9.51
C ASN A 119 -18.53 -5.29 -9.49
N ASP A 120 -19.81 -5.41 -9.21
CA ASP A 120 -20.57 -6.65 -9.36
C ASP A 120 -19.91 -7.87 -8.68
N GLY A 121 -19.37 -7.65 -7.49
CA GLY A 121 -18.67 -8.65 -6.69
C GLY A 121 -18.78 -8.38 -5.19
N LEU A 122 -18.13 -9.22 -4.40
CA LEU A 122 -18.05 -9.11 -2.95
C LEU A 122 -16.72 -8.53 -2.51
N ILE A 123 -16.75 -7.54 -1.62
CA ILE A 123 -15.59 -7.07 -0.88
C ILE A 123 -15.56 -7.79 0.47
N VAL A 124 -14.49 -8.52 0.78
CA VAL A 124 -14.21 -9.05 2.11
C VAL A 124 -13.29 -8.08 2.81
N ASP A 125 -13.84 -7.32 3.73
CA ASP A 125 -13.13 -6.29 4.50
C ASP A 125 -12.64 -6.85 5.83
N LEU A 126 -11.35 -6.70 6.08
CA LEU A 126 -10.66 -7.23 7.27
C LEU A 126 -10.51 -6.19 8.39
N THR A 127 -11.12 -5.01 8.30
CA THR A 127 -10.93 -3.92 9.29
C THR A 127 -11.22 -4.36 10.72
N ASN A 128 -12.19 -5.26 10.93
CA ASN A 128 -12.49 -5.82 12.26
C ASN A 128 -11.51 -6.91 12.71
N MET A 129 -10.61 -7.36 11.85
CA MET A 129 -9.55 -8.34 12.16
C MET A 129 -8.23 -7.60 12.37
N ALA A 130 -8.16 -6.75 13.38
CA ALA A 130 -7.08 -5.78 13.61
C ALA A 130 -6.36 -5.96 14.96
N ALA A 131 -6.35 -7.16 15.51
CA ALA A 131 -5.66 -7.46 16.76
C ALA A 131 -4.14 -7.35 16.59
N VAL A 132 -3.46 -6.85 17.63
CA VAL A 132 -1.98 -6.83 17.75
C VAL A 132 -1.63 -7.49 19.07
N VAL A 133 -0.98 -8.65 19.01
CA VAL A 133 -0.67 -9.46 20.20
C VAL A 133 0.83 -9.78 20.21
N PRO A 134 1.64 -9.05 20.99
CA PRO A 134 3.05 -9.36 21.17
C PRO A 134 3.24 -10.76 21.74
N GLN A 135 4.22 -11.50 21.20
CA GLN A 135 4.56 -12.85 21.63
C GLN A 135 6.01 -12.89 22.06
N ARG A 136 6.28 -13.57 23.15
CA ARG A 136 7.64 -13.84 23.62
C ARG A 136 8.12 -15.18 23.06
N GLY A 137 9.39 -15.26 22.66
CA GLY A 137 10.00 -16.46 22.13
C GLY A 137 11.49 -16.24 21.88
N ALA A 138 12.18 -17.23 21.34
CA ALA A 138 13.60 -17.11 20.98
C ALA A 138 13.84 -15.96 19.97
N VAL A 139 12.87 -15.72 19.09
CA VAL A 139 12.79 -14.52 18.23
C VAL A 139 11.47 -13.84 18.55
N PRO A 140 11.47 -12.66 19.18
CA PRO A 140 10.24 -11.94 19.49
C PRO A 140 9.45 -11.61 18.22
N TYR A 141 8.14 -11.80 18.29
CA TYR A 141 7.23 -11.46 17.19
C TYR A 141 5.89 -10.93 17.71
N ALA A 142 5.10 -10.35 16.84
CA ALA A 142 3.72 -10.02 17.14
C ALA A 142 2.78 -10.75 16.17
N ARG A 143 1.69 -11.32 16.71
CA ARG A 143 0.58 -11.76 15.86
C ARG A 143 -0.30 -10.57 15.55
N ILE A 144 -0.40 -10.24 14.27
CA ILE A 144 -1.05 -9.03 13.78
C ILE A 144 -2.14 -9.41 12.79
N GLY A 145 -3.36 -8.97 13.03
CA GLY A 145 -4.49 -9.18 12.12
C GLY A 145 -4.27 -8.52 10.76
N GLY A 146 -4.75 -9.15 9.69
CA GLY A 146 -4.57 -8.67 8.32
C GLY A 146 -5.19 -7.29 8.06
N GLY A 147 -6.23 -6.92 8.81
CA GLY A 147 -6.87 -5.60 8.75
C GLY A 147 -6.17 -4.51 9.55
N THR A 148 -5.16 -4.83 10.34
CA THR A 148 -4.47 -3.87 11.20
C THR A 148 -3.80 -2.76 10.41
N ALA A 149 -4.21 -1.53 10.63
CA ALA A 149 -3.54 -0.35 10.08
C ALA A 149 -2.17 -0.14 10.75
N LEU A 150 -1.18 0.36 10.01
CA LEU A 150 0.18 0.56 10.51
C LEU A 150 0.21 1.49 11.74
N GLY A 151 -0.57 2.59 11.72
CA GLY A 151 -0.68 3.47 12.88
C GLY A 151 -1.18 2.77 14.13
N VAL A 152 -2.04 1.75 13.98
CA VAL A 152 -2.50 0.89 15.10
C VAL A 152 -1.37 -0.05 15.52
N ALA A 153 -0.72 -0.73 14.57
CA ALA A 153 0.37 -1.66 14.89
C ALA A 153 1.50 -0.97 15.67
N TYR A 154 1.95 0.19 15.22
CA TYR A 154 3.00 0.96 15.90
C TYR A 154 2.57 1.40 17.31
N ARG A 155 1.33 1.89 17.45
CA ARG A 155 0.81 2.33 18.75
C ARG A 155 0.70 1.19 19.75
N GLU A 156 0.17 0.04 19.33
CA GLU A 156 -0.03 -1.11 20.20
C GLU A 156 1.29 -1.80 20.61
N LEU A 157 2.34 -1.68 19.77
CA LEU A 157 3.67 -2.22 20.08
C LEU A 157 4.54 -1.27 20.91
N ALA A 158 4.31 0.04 20.83
CA ALA A 158 5.13 1.07 21.49
C ALA A 158 5.25 0.87 23.03
N PRO A 159 4.20 0.50 23.79
CA PRO A 159 4.32 0.27 25.24
C PRO A 159 5.29 -0.86 25.62
N TYR A 160 5.59 -1.75 24.68
CA TYR A 160 6.54 -2.86 24.87
C TYR A 160 7.95 -2.51 24.41
N GLY A 161 8.19 -1.27 23.94
CA GLY A 161 9.45 -0.87 23.31
C GLY A 161 9.71 -1.60 21.99
N LEU A 162 8.65 -2.03 21.29
CA LEU A 162 8.72 -2.83 20.07
C LEU A 162 8.10 -2.13 18.86
N THR A 163 8.56 -2.52 17.68
CA THR A 163 8.02 -2.10 16.40
C THR A 163 8.14 -3.19 15.33
N ILE A 164 7.55 -2.94 14.16
CA ILE A 164 7.71 -3.72 12.94
C ILE A 164 8.25 -2.85 11.80
N PRO A 165 8.99 -3.38 10.81
CA PRO A 165 9.47 -2.60 9.67
C PRO A 165 8.34 -2.40 8.64
N GLY A 166 7.42 -1.50 8.93
CA GLY A 166 6.33 -1.12 8.04
C GLY A 166 6.56 0.22 7.34
N GLY A 167 5.59 0.65 6.54
CA GLY A 167 5.60 1.94 5.85
C GLY A 167 5.20 3.12 6.73
N THR A 168 5.17 4.32 6.13
CA THR A 168 4.87 5.58 6.82
C THR A 168 3.37 5.89 6.95
N CYS A 169 2.55 5.51 5.97
CA CYS A 169 1.13 5.86 5.93
C CYS A 169 0.32 5.15 7.02
N PRO A 170 -0.33 5.86 7.96
CA PRO A 170 -0.97 5.27 9.14
C PRO A 170 -2.20 4.42 8.80
N THR A 171 -2.86 4.66 7.67
CA THR A 171 -4.06 3.94 7.22
C THR A 171 -3.79 2.79 6.24
N VAL A 172 -2.55 2.61 5.82
CA VAL A 172 -2.12 1.38 5.13
C VAL A 172 -2.18 0.24 6.13
N SER A 173 -2.71 -0.91 5.73
CA SER A 173 -2.76 -2.09 6.60
C SER A 173 -1.68 -3.10 6.27
N VAL A 174 -1.25 -3.82 7.30
CA VAL A 174 -0.26 -4.90 7.23
C VAL A 174 -0.63 -5.91 6.13
N GLY A 175 -1.92 -6.27 6.01
CA GLY A 175 -2.39 -7.32 5.12
C GLY A 175 -2.03 -7.12 3.64
N GLY A 176 -2.22 -5.91 3.11
CA GLY A 176 -1.83 -5.61 1.73
C GLY A 176 -0.34 -5.33 1.58
N LEU A 177 0.23 -4.58 2.54
CA LEU A 177 1.61 -4.11 2.49
C LEU A 177 2.63 -5.25 2.49
N ALA A 178 2.48 -6.20 3.43
CA ALA A 178 3.40 -7.31 3.60
C ALA A 178 3.47 -8.24 2.37
N GLN A 179 2.35 -8.41 1.66
CA GLN A 179 2.30 -9.30 0.50
C GLN A 179 3.13 -8.79 -0.69
N GLY A 180 3.36 -7.49 -0.82
CA GLY A 180 4.15 -6.92 -1.91
C GLY A 180 5.57 -6.50 -1.52
N GLY A 181 5.97 -6.68 -0.27
CA GLY A 181 7.26 -6.25 0.28
C GLY A 181 7.07 -5.43 1.55
N GLY A 182 6.63 -4.18 1.44
CA GLY A 182 6.46 -3.28 2.56
C GLY A 182 7.74 -2.53 2.90
N LEU A 183 8.05 -1.55 2.07
CA LEU A 183 9.18 -0.65 2.27
C LEU A 183 8.81 0.48 3.22
N GLY A 184 9.76 0.94 4.01
CA GLY A 184 9.63 2.07 4.92
C GLY A 184 10.97 2.46 5.51
N TRP A 185 10.94 3.43 6.38
CA TRP A 185 12.08 4.15 6.95
C TRP A 185 13.03 3.33 7.85
N VAL A 186 12.72 2.07 8.12
CA VAL A 186 13.60 1.12 8.82
C VAL A 186 13.99 -0.07 7.95
N ALA A 187 13.58 -0.08 6.67
CA ALA A 187 13.79 -1.23 5.81
C ALA A 187 15.28 -1.49 5.50
N ARG A 188 16.12 -0.47 5.49
CA ARG A 188 17.57 -0.63 5.32
C ARG A 188 18.22 -1.40 6.48
N ARG A 189 17.69 -1.19 7.71
CA ARG A 189 18.20 -1.81 8.94
C ARG A 189 17.66 -3.23 9.14
N TRP A 190 16.39 -3.47 8.82
CA TRP A 190 15.71 -4.73 9.18
C TRP A 190 15.07 -5.48 8.00
N GLY A 191 15.24 -4.97 6.80
CA GLY A 191 14.61 -5.51 5.59
C GLY A 191 13.16 -5.02 5.41
N PRO A 192 12.54 -5.29 4.27
CA PRO A 192 11.11 -5.06 4.04
C PRO A 192 10.24 -5.82 5.06
N LEU A 193 9.00 -5.37 5.25
CA LEU A 193 8.05 -6.04 6.14
C LEU A 193 7.88 -7.53 5.78
N SER A 194 7.88 -7.87 4.50
CA SER A 194 7.78 -9.25 4.00
C SER A 194 8.89 -10.18 4.50
N ASP A 195 10.09 -9.65 4.72
CA ASP A 195 11.24 -10.43 5.19
C ASP A 195 11.12 -10.75 6.70
N ASN A 196 10.34 -9.95 7.40
CA ASN A 196 10.06 -10.09 8.82
C ASN A 196 8.82 -10.96 9.12
N VAL A 197 8.11 -11.43 8.09
CA VAL A 197 7.02 -12.40 8.23
C VAL A 197 7.59 -13.78 8.53
N GLN A 198 7.25 -14.33 9.71
CA GLN A 198 7.64 -15.67 10.16
C GLN A 198 6.56 -16.72 9.81
N GLY A 199 5.33 -16.28 9.68
CA GLY A 199 4.18 -17.11 9.32
C GLY A 199 2.92 -16.28 9.13
N PHE A 200 1.89 -16.90 8.62
CA PHE A 200 0.58 -16.27 8.46
C PHE A 200 -0.54 -17.31 8.36
N ARG A 201 -1.76 -16.87 8.58
CA ARG A 201 -2.98 -17.64 8.33
C ARG A 201 -3.71 -17.11 7.11
N ILE A 202 -4.05 -17.97 6.15
CA ILE A 202 -4.64 -17.60 4.87
C ILE A 202 -5.83 -18.51 4.53
N VAL A 203 -6.89 -17.92 4.00
CA VAL A 203 -7.98 -18.65 3.36
C VAL A 203 -7.71 -18.67 1.85
N THR A 204 -7.45 -19.85 1.29
CA THR A 204 -7.20 -20.09 -0.14
C THR A 204 -8.50 -20.27 -0.93
N ALA A 205 -8.43 -20.36 -2.26
CA ALA A 205 -9.59 -20.40 -3.16
C ALA A 205 -10.55 -21.59 -2.87
N ASP A 206 -10.05 -22.69 -2.31
CA ASP A 206 -10.85 -23.83 -1.85
C ASP A 206 -11.64 -23.56 -0.53
N GLY A 207 -11.53 -22.35 0.02
CA GLY A 207 -12.15 -21.96 1.29
C GLY A 207 -11.54 -22.60 2.52
N ARG A 208 -10.35 -23.22 2.42
CA ARG A 208 -9.64 -23.79 3.57
C ARG A 208 -8.76 -22.73 4.23
N LEU A 209 -8.77 -22.73 5.55
CA LEU A 209 -7.81 -21.99 6.35
C LEU A 209 -6.51 -22.79 6.44
N ARG A 210 -5.39 -22.15 6.11
CA ARG A 210 -4.06 -22.76 6.17
C ARG A 210 -3.15 -21.95 7.08
N GLU A 211 -2.35 -22.65 7.88
CA GLU A 211 -1.24 -22.07 8.62
C GLU A 211 0.03 -22.26 7.80
N VAL A 212 0.67 -21.14 7.44
CA VAL A 212 1.73 -21.08 6.45
C VAL A 212 2.99 -20.49 7.07
N ASN A 213 4.12 -21.18 6.90
CA ASN A 213 5.42 -20.73 7.39
C ASN A 213 6.56 -21.42 6.60
N ALA A 214 7.81 -21.21 6.98
CA ALA A 214 8.98 -21.79 6.32
C ALA A 214 9.02 -23.33 6.31
N ARG A 215 8.22 -24.01 7.12
CA ARG A 215 8.15 -25.47 7.23
C ARG A 215 6.88 -26.05 6.60
N SER A 216 5.80 -25.26 6.57
CA SER A 216 4.47 -25.64 6.07
C SER A 216 4.05 -24.76 4.90
N GLU A 217 3.58 -25.36 3.79
CA GLU A 217 3.15 -24.67 2.56
C GLU A 217 4.23 -23.70 2.02
N ARG A 218 5.44 -24.20 1.86
CA ARG A 218 6.66 -23.41 1.55
C ARG A 218 6.52 -22.50 0.33
N ASP A 219 5.88 -22.98 -0.75
CA ASP A 219 5.70 -22.17 -1.96
C ASP A 219 4.73 -21.00 -1.73
N LEU A 220 3.67 -21.23 -0.97
CA LEU A 220 2.73 -20.20 -0.58
C LEU A 220 3.38 -19.17 0.37
N PHE A 221 4.21 -19.67 1.33
CA PHE A 221 5.01 -18.82 2.21
C PHE A 221 5.95 -17.91 1.43
N TRP A 222 6.62 -18.46 0.42
CA TRP A 222 7.51 -17.72 -0.45
C TRP A 222 6.73 -16.70 -1.30
N ALA A 223 5.63 -17.11 -1.93
CA ALA A 223 4.85 -16.30 -2.85
C ALA A 223 4.18 -15.08 -2.18
N CYS A 224 3.63 -15.26 -0.97
CA CYS A 224 2.98 -14.17 -0.23
C CYS A 224 3.96 -13.17 0.40
N ARG A 225 5.27 -13.34 0.21
CA ARG A 225 6.32 -12.41 0.62
C ARG A 225 6.94 -11.70 -0.57
N GLY A 226 6.13 -10.89 -1.30
CA GLY A 226 6.53 -10.10 -2.46
C GLY A 226 5.70 -10.29 -3.72
N GLY A 227 4.86 -11.34 -3.79
CA GLY A 227 4.01 -11.63 -4.96
C GLY A 227 2.78 -10.72 -5.10
N GLY A 228 2.56 -9.79 -4.18
CA GLY A 228 1.43 -8.85 -4.23
C GLY A 228 0.14 -9.43 -3.65
N GLY A 229 -0.70 -8.55 -3.12
CA GLY A 229 -1.95 -8.91 -2.48
C GLY A 229 -3.03 -9.42 -3.44
N GLY A 230 -3.89 -10.31 -2.94
CA GLY A 230 -5.07 -10.77 -3.65
C GLY A 230 -4.83 -11.84 -4.72
N ASN A 231 -3.65 -12.47 -4.78
CA ASN A 231 -3.32 -13.48 -5.79
C ASN A 231 -3.52 -14.92 -5.32
N PHE A 232 -3.40 -15.20 -4.03
CA PHE A 232 -3.33 -16.57 -3.49
C PHE A 232 -4.39 -16.87 -2.44
N GLY A 233 -5.12 -15.85 -1.99
CA GLY A 233 -6.10 -15.96 -0.92
C GLY A 233 -6.23 -14.69 -0.10
N VAL A 234 -6.95 -14.82 1.02
CA VAL A 234 -7.17 -13.76 2.00
C VAL A 234 -6.39 -14.08 3.25
N ILE A 235 -5.31 -13.31 3.52
CA ILE A 235 -4.50 -13.48 4.74
C ILE A 235 -5.19 -12.78 5.90
N THR A 236 -5.51 -13.54 6.94
CA THR A 236 -6.29 -13.09 8.09
C THR A 236 -5.42 -12.60 9.25
N SER A 237 -4.22 -13.18 9.41
CA SER A 237 -3.24 -12.73 10.41
C SER A 237 -1.82 -13.09 9.99
N TYR A 238 -0.85 -12.35 10.54
CA TYR A 238 0.58 -12.53 10.33
C TYR A 238 1.29 -12.70 11.67
N ASP A 239 2.31 -13.54 11.71
CA ASP A 239 3.33 -13.57 12.75
C ASP A 239 4.54 -12.80 12.21
N ILE A 240 4.79 -11.59 12.74
CA ILE A 240 5.82 -10.66 12.26
C ILE A 240 6.87 -10.48 13.34
N ARG A 241 8.15 -10.70 12.97
CA ARG A 241 9.29 -10.38 13.83
C ARG A 241 9.22 -8.93 14.27
N THR A 242 9.37 -8.69 15.55
CA THR A 242 9.44 -7.35 16.14
C THR A 242 10.88 -6.95 16.44
N HIS A 243 11.11 -5.66 16.46
CA HIS A 243 12.41 -5.04 16.70
C HIS A 243 12.31 -3.99 17.82
N PRO A 244 13.40 -3.70 18.53
CA PRO A 244 13.39 -2.66 19.56
C PRO A 244 13.18 -1.27 18.94
N THR A 245 12.61 -0.35 19.73
CA THR A 245 12.45 1.06 19.37
C THR A 245 13.62 1.85 19.92
N ASP A 246 14.59 2.19 19.07
CA ASP A 246 15.72 3.01 19.44
C ASP A 246 15.41 4.50 19.20
N PRO A 247 15.98 5.42 20.01
CA PRO A 247 15.96 6.85 19.72
C PRO A 247 16.66 7.13 18.38
N ALA A 248 16.23 8.18 17.70
CA ALA A 248 16.83 8.58 16.44
C ALA A 248 16.89 10.10 16.33
N THR A 249 17.72 10.59 15.43
CA THR A 249 17.78 12.00 15.07
C THR A 249 17.25 12.17 13.66
N HIS A 250 16.19 12.95 13.53
CA HIS A 250 15.53 13.28 12.27
C HIS A 250 16.10 14.58 11.70
N PHE A 251 16.17 14.69 10.38
CA PHE A 251 16.62 15.89 9.69
C PHE A 251 15.77 16.22 8.46
N VAL A 252 15.74 17.51 8.15
CA VAL A 252 15.18 18.05 6.91
C VAL A 252 16.12 19.12 6.39
N LEU A 253 16.55 18.97 5.14
CA LEU A 253 17.40 19.93 4.41
C LEU A 253 16.63 20.43 3.21
N SER A 254 16.49 21.75 3.08
CA SER A 254 15.83 22.39 1.92
C SER A 254 16.89 22.99 1.01
N PHE A 255 16.66 22.93 -0.29
CA PHE A 255 17.60 23.44 -1.29
C PHE A 255 16.90 24.38 -2.28
N PRO A 256 17.63 25.38 -2.84
CA PRO A 256 17.11 26.20 -3.93
C PRO A 256 16.72 25.31 -5.13
N TRP A 257 15.60 25.61 -5.77
CA TRP A 257 15.11 24.81 -6.90
C TRP A 257 16.10 24.70 -8.07
N ALA A 258 16.87 25.76 -8.31
CA ALA A 258 17.85 25.80 -9.40
C ALA A 258 18.92 24.69 -9.32
N VAL A 259 19.29 24.26 -8.10
CA VAL A 259 20.32 23.24 -7.88
C VAL A 259 19.73 21.83 -7.66
N ALA A 260 18.42 21.64 -7.88
CA ALA A 260 17.78 20.35 -7.66
C ALA A 260 18.46 19.17 -8.39
N PRO A 261 18.93 19.28 -9.66
CA PRO A 261 19.67 18.19 -10.29
C PRO A 261 20.97 17.83 -9.59
N ASP A 262 21.71 18.82 -9.08
CA ASP A 262 22.96 18.58 -8.32
C ASP A 262 22.67 17.89 -6.99
N VAL A 263 21.59 18.30 -6.31
CA VAL A 263 21.13 17.67 -5.06
C VAL A 263 20.76 16.20 -5.29
N VAL A 264 20.01 15.88 -6.34
CA VAL A 264 19.63 14.50 -6.68
C VAL A 264 20.87 13.64 -6.94
N LEU A 265 21.83 14.15 -7.71
CA LEU A 265 23.05 13.41 -8.03
C LEU A 265 23.94 13.21 -6.79
N ALA A 266 24.14 14.25 -5.98
CA ALA A 266 24.88 14.15 -4.74
C ALA A 266 24.19 13.20 -3.75
N TRP A 267 22.85 13.27 -3.63
CA TRP A 267 22.08 12.41 -2.76
C TRP A 267 22.20 10.93 -3.13
N GLN A 268 22.07 10.56 -4.41
CA GLN A 268 22.16 9.14 -4.80
C GLN A 268 23.53 8.53 -4.49
N GLU A 269 24.61 9.31 -4.61
CA GLU A 269 25.98 8.83 -4.32
C GLU A 269 26.22 8.74 -2.81
N TRP A 270 25.72 9.70 -2.06
CA TRP A 270 25.83 9.70 -0.60
C TRP A 270 24.94 8.66 0.05
N ALA A 271 23.64 8.65 -0.25
CA ALA A 271 22.65 7.78 0.39
C ALA A 271 22.97 6.29 0.22
N HIS A 272 23.56 5.91 -0.93
CA HIS A 272 23.99 4.53 -1.19
C HIS A 272 25.15 4.08 -0.29
N ARG A 273 25.99 5.01 0.18
CA ARG A 273 27.18 4.73 1.00
C ARG A 273 26.93 4.82 2.50
N THR A 274 25.78 5.35 2.93
CA THR A 274 25.44 5.44 4.35
C THR A 274 25.22 4.08 4.97
N GLY A 275 25.46 3.97 6.28
CA GLY A 275 25.18 2.76 7.05
C GLY A 275 23.70 2.38 7.07
N PRO A 276 23.34 1.14 7.46
CA PRO A 276 21.97 0.68 7.52
C PRO A 276 21.11 1.44 8.54
N GLU A 277 21.75 2.12 9.50
CA GLU A 277 21.09 2.95 10.52
C GLU A 277 20.51 4.25 9.95
N MET A 278 20.99 4.69 8.77
CA MET A 278 20.52 5.86 8.06
C MET A 278 19.42 5.50 7.07
N PHE A 279 18.28 6.18 7.18
CA PHE A 279 17.29 6.25 6.13
C PHE A 279 17.16 7.69 5.62
N THR A 280 17.11 7.87 4.31
CA THR A 280 16.93 9.19 3.71
C THR A 280 16.09 9.13 2.44
N LEU A 281 15.35 10.20 2.20
CA LEU A 281 14.66 10.46 0.94
C LEU A 281 15.10 11.78 0.32
N CYS A 282 15.09 11.81 -1.02
CA CYS A 282 15.15 13.04 -1.79
C CYS A 282 13.81 13.26 -2.47
N SER A 283 13.22 14.43 -2.28
CA SER A 283 11.88 14.77 -2.75
C SER A 283 11.91 16.03 -3.61
N LEU A 284 11.30 15.95 -4.79
CA LEU A 284 10.97 17.09 -5.63
C LEU A 284 9.45 17.19 -5.71
N VAL A 285 8.85 18.27 -5.20
CA VAL A 285 7.41 18.38 -4.99
C VAL A 285 6.90 19.75 -5.44
N THR A 286 5.74 19.80 -6.05
CA THR A 286 5.06 21.07 -6.33
C THR A 286 4.67 21.77 -5.03
N SER A 287 4.80 23.09 -4.99
CA SER A 287 4.37 23.93 -3.87
C SER A 287 2.93 24.38 -4.03
N THR A 288 2.15 24.39 -2.96
CA THR A 288 0.75 24.89 -2.97
C THR A 288 0.63 26.38 -2.76
N GLY A 289 1.69 27.09 -2.34
CA GLY A 289 1.67 28.53 -2.04
C GLY A 289 2.91 29.29 -2.53
N GLY A 290 3.86 28.60 -3.17
CA GLY A 290 5.10 29.19 -3.65
C GLY A 290 5.19 29.28 -5.17
N ALA A 291 6.01 30.21 -5.68
CA ALA A 291 6.28 30.33 -7.12
C ALA A 291 7.12 29.15 -7.64
N ASN A 292 7.99 28.59 -6.80
CA ASN A 292 8.89 27.50 -7.16
C ASN A 292 8.49 26.19 -6.47
N PRO A 293 8.76 25.03 -7.10
CA PRO A 293 8.67 23.73 -6.45
C PRO A 293 9.68 23.61 -5.29
N ILE A 294 9.50 22.57 -4.49
CA ILE A 294 10.33 22.25 -3.32
C ILE A 294 11.33 21.16 -3.69
N CYS A 295 12.61 21.39 -3.38
CA CYS A 295 13.66 20.37 -3.38
C CYS A 295 14.11 20.14 -1.94
N GLN A 296 13.97 18.91 -1.45
CA GLN A 296 14.20 18.56 -0.06
C GLN A 296 14.88 17.20 0.07
N VAL A 297 15.85 17.11 0.99
CA VAL A 297 16.41 15.86 1.47
C VAL A 297 16.05 15.72 2.94
N SER A 298 15.41 14.65 3.30
CA SER A 298 15.01 14.36 4.69
C SER A 298 15.33 12.92 5.06
N GLY A 299 15.37 12.65 6.35
CA GLY A 299 15.68 11.31 6.82
C GLY A 299 15.91 11.26 8.32
N GLN A 300 16.47 10.14 8.75
CA GLN A 300 16.80 9.88 10.13
C GLN A 300 17.99 8.95 10.26
N VAL A 301 18.72 9.08 11.34
CA VAL A 301 19.71 8.10 11.79
C VAL A 301 19.30 7.56 13.16
N PHE A 302 19.43 6.26 13.39
CA PHE A 302 19.37 5.71 14.74
C PHE A 302 20.65 6.07 15.47
N GLY A 303 20.56 7.06 16.35
CA GLY A 303 21.66 7.69 17.05
C GLY A 303 21.38 9.16 17.37
N ASP A 304 22.38 9.80 17.94
CA ASP A 304 22.32 11.19 18.33
C ASP A 304 22.67 12.16 17.18
N GLN A 305 22.69 13.44 17.49
CA GLN A 305 23.02 14.49 16.52
C GLN A 305 24.48 14.39 16.03
N SER A 306 25.39 13.85 16.83
CA SER A 306 26.79 13.65 16.43
C SER A 306 26.89 12.58 15.32
N ALA A 307 26.19 11.46 15.50
CA ALA A 307 26.09 10.41 14.49
C ALA A 307 25.47 10.96 13.19
N LEU A 308 24.39 11.75 13.29
CA LEU A 308 23.80 12.39 12.12
C LEU A 308 24.76 13.33 11.41
N ASN A 309 25.49 14.18 12.15
CA ASN A 309 26.43 15.12 11.55
C ASN A 309 27.57 14.40 10.81
N ALA A 310 28.08 13.29 11.37
CA ALA A 310 29.08 12.46 10.71
C ALA A 310 28.56 11.86 9.38
N GLU A 311 27.35 11.33 9.39
CA GLU A 311 26.72 10.78 8.18
C GLU A 311 26.42 11.86 7.12
N LEU A 312 25.99 13.07 7.53
CA LEU A 312 25.67 14.16 6.61
C LEU A 312 26.91 14.86 6.01
N ALA A 313 28.06 14.81 6.67
CA ALA A 313 29.24 15.58 6.26
C ALA A 313 29.67 15.36 4.80
N PRO A 314 29.75 14.13 4.26
CA PRO A 314 30.11 13.90 2.86
C PRO A 314 29.10 14.45 1.85
N PHE A 315 27.82 14.51 2.21
CA PHE A 315 26.75 15.09 1.38
C PHE A 315 26.83 16.62 1.38
N LEU A 316 26.96 17.22 2.57
CA LEU A 316 27.05 18.67 2.73
C LEU A 316 28.34 19.28 2.16
N ALA A 317 29.36 18.48 1.94
CA ALA A 317 30.58 18.91 1.21
C ALA A 317 30.31 19.09 -0.30
N GLN A 318 29.24 18.51 -0.85
CA GLN A 318 28.91 18.59 -2.28
C GLN A 318 27.82 19.62 -2.58
N VAL A 319 26.86 19.80 -1.65
CA VAL A 319 25.70 20.68 -1.85
C VAL A 319 25.40 21.46 -0.56
N THR A 320 25.04 22.74 -0.72
CA THR A 320 24.74 23.63 0.40
C THR A 320 23.24 23.83 0.54
N PRO A 321 22.62 23.43 1.66
CA PRO A 321 21.20 23.66 1.90
C PRO A 321 20.91 25.13 2.19
N SER A 322 19.74 25.61 1.75
CA SER A 322 19.20 26.94 2.10
C SER A 322 18.45 26.92 3.44
N GLY A 323 18.09 25.75 3.94
CA GLY A 323 17.44 25.57 5.23
C GLY A 323 17.79 24.21 5.84
N ARG A 324 17.91 24.17 7.16
CA ARG A 324 18.25 22.96 7.91
C ARG A 324 17.44 22.87 9.20
N SER A 325 16.79 21.73 9.41
CA SER A 325 16.13 21.37 10.67
C SER A 325 16.66 20.03 11.14
N ILE A 326 17.06 19.92 12.40
CA ILE A 326 17.52 18.68 13.04
C ILE A 326 16.78 18.55 14.37
N THR A 327 16.18 17.39 14.60
CA THR A 327 15.35 17.15 15.78
C THR A 327 15.64 15.76 16.33
N PRO A 328 16.24 15.62 17.52
CA PRO A 328 16.26 14.37 18.26
C PRO A 328 14.83 13.94 18.57
N ALA A 329 14.51 12.70 18.36
CA ALA A 329 13.15 12.19 18.46
C ALA A 329 13.09 10.78 19.05
N SER A 330 12.10 10.53 19.89
CA SER A 330 11.72 9.16 20.23
C SER A 330 11.17 8.45 18.99
N TYR A 331 11.23 7.13 18.97
CA TYR A 331 10.63 6.34 17.90
C TYR A 331 9.13 6.68 17.69
N ALA A 332 8.38 6.85 18.77
CA ALA A 332 6.96 7.22 18.71
C ALA A 332 6.71 8.58 18.04
N SER A 333 7.59 9.56 18.32
CA SER A 333 7.51 10.88 17.68
C SER A 333 7.82 10.80 16.18
N LEU A 334 8.78 9.96 15.79
CA LEU A 334 9.10 9.72 14.38
C LEU A 334 7.94 9.07 13.63
N VAL A 335 7.28 8.06 14.22
CA VAL A 335 6.08 7.46 13.63
C VAL A 335 5.02 8.52 13.33
N GLN A 336 4.76 9.42 14.28
CA GLN A 336 3.79 10.51 14.12
C GLN A 336 4.21 11.49 13.03
N TYR A 337 5.48 11.86 12.99
CA TYR A 337 6.05 12.76 11.98
C TYR A 337 5.86 12.17 10.56
N TRP A 338 6.33 10.95 10.34
CA TRP A 338 6.23 10.28 9.04
C TRP A 338 4.80 9.98 8.63
N ALA A 339 3.92 9.70 9.60
CA ALA A 339 2.49 9.49 9.36
C ALA A 339 1.75 10.76 8.95
N GLN A 340 2.35 11.94 9.14
CA GLN A 340 1.69 13.25 8.95
C GLN A 340 0.33 13.32 9.65
N CYS A 341 0.20 12.64 10.80
CA CYS A 341 -1.02 12.55 11.56
C CYS A 341 -0.80 13.03 12.99
N THR A 342 -1.04 14.30 13.21
CA THR A 342 -0.88 14.99 14.50
C THR A 342 -2.21 15.18 15.25
N HIS A 343 -3.27 14.49 14.84
CA HIS A 343 -4.58 14.59 15.49
C HIS A 343 -4.51 14.09 16.93
N PRO A 344 -5.11 14.84 17.89
CA PRO A 344 -5.09 14.47 19.32
C PRO A 344 -5.79 13.14 19.58
N ALA A 345 -6.88 12.84 18.87
CA ALA A 345 -7.59 11.57 18.97
C ALA A 345 -7.06 10.58 17.92
N LYS A 346 -6.53 9.46 18.36
CA LYS A 346 -5.92 8.41 17.52
C LYS A 346 -6.90 7.83 16.49
N GLU A 347 -8.20 7.80 16.82
CA GLU A 347 -9.30 7.35 15.97
C GLU A 347 -9.46 8.24 14.73
N GLN A 348 -9.08 9.51 14.84
CA GLN A 348 -9.13 10.48 13.75
C GLN A 348 -8.08 10.20 12.67
N CYS A 349 -6.98 9.52 13.01
CA CYS A 349 -5.98 9.05 12.04
C CYS A 349 -6.46 7.83 11.24
N ALA A 350 -7.73 7.80 10.88
CA ALA A 350 -8.38 6.77 10.09
C ALA A 350 -9.28 7.39 9.01
N ARG A 351 -9.67 6.59 8.04
CA ARG A 351 -10.69 6.94 7.04
C ARG A 351 -12.09 6.59 7.56
N ARG A 352 -13.10 7.30 7.11
CA ARG A 352 -14.51 7.05 7.51
C ARG A 352 -15.00 5.65 7.17
N SER A 353 -14.49 5.02 6.10
CA SER A 353 -14.83 3.63 5.75
C SER A 353 -14.25 2.59 6.71
N MET A 354 -13.22 2.95 7.49
CA MET A 354 -12.58 2.10 8.50
C MET A 354 -13.03 2.47 9.93
N ASN A 355 -13.23 3.75 10.17
CA ASN A 355 -13.69 4.30 11.46
C ASN A 355 -14.61 5.50 11.16
N PRO A 356 -15.86 5.51 11.66
CA PRO A 356 -16.80 6.62 11.42
C PRO A 356 -16.27 8.01 11.83
N ASN A 357 -15.38 8.05 12.84
CA ASN A 357 -14.74 9.28 13.33
C ASN A 357 -13.46 9.67 12.56
N GLY A 358 -13.10 8.93 11.52
CA GLY A 358 -11.89 9.17 10.75
C GLY A 358 -11.93 10.49 10.00
N LEU A 359 -10.83 11.26 10.06
CA LEU A 359 -10.66 12.57 9.43
C LEU A 359 -9.67 12.57 8.27
N ILE A 360 -8.96 11.46 8.02
CA ILE A 360 -8.00 11.40 6.92
C ILE A 360 -8.71 11.60 5.59
N THR A 361 -8.31 12.64 4.87
CA THR A 361 -8.82 12.97 3.55
C THR A 361 -8.39 11.93 2.52
N ARG A 362 -9.22 11.77 1.50
CA ARG A 362 -8.99 10.82 0.41
C ARG A 362 -8.68 11.61 -0.86
N PRO A 363 -7.53 11.40 -1.51
CA PRO A 363 -7.20 12.11 -2.74
C PRO A 363 -7.80 11.42 -3.98
N PHE A 364 -7.92 12.19 -5.07
CA PHE A 364 -7.79 11.62 -6.40
C PHE A 364 -6.29 11.53 -6.71
N MET A 365 -5.79 10.35 -7.08
CA MET A 365 -4.38 10.19 -7.38
C MET A 365 -4.11 9.11 -8.42
N TRP A 366 -2.96 9.23 -9.08
CA TRP A 366 -2.30 8.15 -9.80
C TRP A 366 -0.82 8.19 -9.47
N GLY A 367 -0.24 7.04 -9.23
CA GLY A 367 1.18 6.89 -8.97
C GLY A 367 1.81 5.87 -9.91
N LYS A 368 3.10 6.09 -10.15
CA LYS A 368 4.01 5.20 -10.87
C LYS A 368 5.25 4.97 -10.02
N SER A 369 6.02 3.96 -10.35
CA SER A 369 7.29 3.69 -9.67
C SER A 369 8.35 3.25 -10.65
N ASP A 370 9.59 3.44 -10.28
CA ASP A 370 10.76 2.86 -10.93
C ASP A 370 11.82 2.52 -9.88
N TYR A 371 12.81 1.75 -10.30
CA TYR A 371 14.00 1.47 -9.53
C TYR A 371 15.25 1.91 -10.29
N VAL A 372 16.25 2.30 -9.55
CA VAL A 372 17.61 2.57 -10.04
C VAL A 372 18.53 1.50 -9.46
N ARG A 373 19.27 0.81 -10.33
CA ARG A 373 20.21 -0.25 -9.92
C ARG A 373 21.46 0.33 -9.28
N GLU A 374 22.09 -0.47 -8.42
CA GLU A 374 23.42 -0.13 -7.90
C GLU A 374 24.44 0.08 -9.01
N SER A 375 24.42 -0.79 -10.02
CA SER A 375 25.35 -0.77 -11.15
C SER A 375 25.09 0.32 -12.18
N GLN A 376 23.92 0.97 -12.13
CA GLN A 376 23.51 1.95 -13.14
C GLN A 376 22.85 3.16 -12.46
N PRO A 377 23.63 4.04 -11.81
CA PRO A 377 23.10 5.27 -11.22
C PRO A 377 22.52 6.18 -12.30
N ILE A 378 21.58 7.04 -11.93
CA ILE A 378 21.05 8.04 -12.86
C ILE A 378 22.11 9.10 -13.16
N ASN A 379 22.01 9.66 -14.36
CA ASN A 379 22.86 10.74 -14.83
C ASN A 379 22.19 12.12 -14.72
N ARG A 380 22.91 13.17 -15.09
CA ARG A 380 22.41 14.54 -15.07
C ARG A 380 21.13 14.72 -15.90
N ALA A 381 21.05 14.11 -17.07
CA ALA A 381 19.86 14.21 -17.91
C ALA A 381 18.59 13.67 -17.21
N ALA A 382 18.70 12.55 -16.46
CA ALA A 382 17.60 12.04 -15.65
C ALA A 382 17.18 13.01 -14.55
N ALA A 383 18.15 13.61 -13.83
CA ALA A 383 17.87 14.58 -12.77
C ALA A 383 17.23 15.86 -13.33
N GLU A 384 17.62 16.30 -14.51
CA GLU A 384 17.00 17.42 -15.21
C GLU A 384 15.57 17.08 -15.66
N VAL A 385 15.31 15.88 -16.18
CA VAL A 385 13.94 15.41 -16.47
C VAL A 385 13.08 15.47 -15.20
N MET A 386 13.58 15.06 -14.04
CA MET A 386 12.82 15.12 -12.78
C MET A 386 12.47 16.57 -12.42
N ARG A 387 13.47 17.47 -12.44
CA ARG A 387 13.27 18.91 -12.20
C ARG A 387 12.23 19.50 -13.15
N ASP A 388 12.40 19.28 -14.45
CA ASP A 388 11.59 19.93 -15.48
C ASP A 388 10.16 19.42 -15.49
N GLN A 389 9.93 18.12 -15.20
CA GLN A 389 8.58 17.58 -15.09
C GLN A 389 7.85 18.10 -13.85
N ILE A 390 8.52 18.28 -12.72
CA ILE A 390 7.91 18.89 -11.53
C ILE A 390 7.65 20.39 -11.76
N ALA A 391 8.57 21.13 -12.40
CA ALA A 391 8.34 22.52 -12.78
C ALA A 391 7.15 22.67 -13.75
N ALA A 392 7.05 21.79 -14.75
CA ALA A 392 5.91 21.75 -15.66
C ALA A 392 4.59 21.44 -14.93
N ARG A 393 4.61 20.60 -13.91
CA ARG A 393 3.43 20.33 -13.07
C ARG A 393 3.06 21.52 -12.20
N GLN A 394 4.05 22.21 -11.63
CA GLN A 394 3.85 23.46 -10.86
C GLN A 394 3.13 24.53 -11.68
N ALA A 395 3.47 24.65 -12.97
CA ALA A 395 2.85 25.60 -13.88
C ALA A 395 1.42 25.23 -14.29
N GLN A 396 0.93 24.03 -13.97
CA GLN A 396 -0.41 23.57 -14.31
C GLN A 396 -1.37 23.82 -13.16
N ALA A 397 -2.52 24.44 -13.44
CA ALA A 397 -3.59 24.56 -12.45
C ALA A 397 -4.21 23.19 -12.12
N GLY A 398 -4.76 23.06 -10.91
CA GLY A 398 -5.66 21.96 -10.58
C GLY A 398 -5.00 20.68 -10.11
N GLY A 399 -3.96 20.80 -9.28
CA GLY A 399 -3.40 19.63 -8.59
C GLY A 399 -1.90 19.74 -8.33
N THR A 400 -1.38 18.77 -7.61
CA THR A 400 0.03 18.69 -7.22
C THR A 400 0.71 17.49 -7.87
N GLY A 401 2.03 17.48 -7.85
CA GLY A 401 2.86 16.36 -8.29
C GLY A 401 4.11 16.25 -7.45
N GLU A 402 4.60 15.05 -7.31
CA GLU A 402 5.80 14.76 -6.54
C GLU A 402 6.60 13.63 -7.16
N ILE A 403 7.90 13.63 -6.94
CA ILE A 403 8.75 12.45 -7.01
C ILE A 403 9.47 12.30 -5.68
N ILE A 404 9.37 11.12 -5.09
CA ILE A 404 10.04 10.74 -3.86
C ILE A 404 10.97 9.59 -4.19
N MET A 405 12.24 9.74 -3.85
CA MET A 405 13.29 8.73 -4.00
C MET A 405 13.67 8.25 -2.61
N ASP A 406 13.44 6.96 -2.33
CA ASP A 406 13.75 6.34 -1.04
C ASP A 406 15.09 5.62 -1.13
N SER A 407 16.03 5.90 -0.20
CA SER A 407 17.29 5.20 -0.11
C SER A 407 17.07 3.69 0.08
N TYR A 408 17.86 2.90 -0.64
CA TYR A 408 17.80 1.44 -0.65
C TYR A 408 19.14 0.86 -0.15
N GLY A 409 19.34 -0.46 -0.28
CA GLY A 409 20.56 -1.11 0.21
C GLY A 409 20.44 -1.61 1.65
N GLY A 410 21.56 -1.76 2.35
CA GLY A 410 21.59 -2.41 3.65
C GLY A 410 20.99 -3.82 3.58
N VAL A 411 20.28 -4.24 4.62
CA VAL A 411 19.67 -5.59 4.71
C VAL A 411 18.75 -5.92 3.53
N ILE A 412 18.17 -4.92 2.85
CA ILE A 412 17.33 -5.17 1.66
C ILE A 412 18.14 -5.89 0.57
N ASN A 413 19.37 -5.43 0.30
CA ASN A 413 20.21 -5.92 -0.79
C ASN A 413 21.06 -7.14 -0.39
N GLU A 414 21.14 -7.48 0.91
CA GLU A 414 21.86 -8.68 1.40
C GLU A 414 21.08 -9.97 1.11
N VAL A 415 19.78 -9.88 0.91
CA VAL A 415 18.91 -11.04 0.67
C VAL A 415 18.87 -11.40 -0.81
N SER A 416 19.03 -12.69 -1.14
CA SER A 416 18.93 -13.16 -2.54
C SER A 416 17.59 -12.75 -3.17
N PRO A 417 17.57 -12.28 -4.45
CA PRO A 417 16.35 -11.93 -5.17
C PRO A 417 15.32 -13.06 -5.31
N THR A 418 15.73 -14.31 -5.05
CA THR A 418 14.87 -15.50 -5.14
C THR A 418 14.49 -16.08 -3.78
N ALA A 419 15.03 -15.55 -2.68
CA ALA A 419 14.74 -16.04 -1.33
C ALA A 419 13.27 -15.80 -0.91
N THR A 420 12.67 -14.76 -1.43
CA THR A 420 11.23 -14.45 -1.35
C THR A 420 10.72 -14.08 -2.74
N ALA A 421 9.42 -13.87 -2.91
CA ALA A 421 8.88 -13.38 -4.18
C ALA A 421 9.24 -11.92 -4.46
N PHE A 422 9.71 -11.16 -3.47
CA PHE A 422 10.20 -9.78 -3.63
C PHE A 422 11.56 -9.78 -4.35
N ALA A 423 11.56 -9.37 -5.63
CA ALA A 423 12.71 -9.55 -6.53
C ALA A 423 13.75 -8.40 -6.50
N HIS A 424 13.39 -7.25 -5.93
CA HIS A 424 14.18 -6.01 -6.04
C HIS A 424 15.24 -5.94 -4.93
N ARG A 425 16.43 -6.52 -5.17
CA ARG A 425 17.49 -6.71 -4.17
C ARG A 425 18.85 -6.14 -4.59
N ASP A 426 18.94 -5.52 -5.77
CA ASP A 426 20.17 -4.94 -6.34
C ASP A 426 19.97 -3.46 -6.69
N MET A 427 19.20 -2.75 -5.85
CA MET A 427 18.79 -1.38 -6.13
C MET A 427 19.55 -0.36 -5.28
N ARG A 428 19.84 0.79 -5.87
CA ARG A 428 20.41 1.96 -5.22
C ARG A 428 19.35 2.75 -4.47
N PHE A 429 18.20 2.96 -5.14
CA PHE A 429 17.00 3.57 -4.56
C PHE A 429 15.73 3.16 -5.31
N SER A 430 14.60 3.25 -4.65
CA SER A 430 13.29 3.20 -5.27
C SER A 430 12.77 4.61 -5.49
N MET A 431 11.94 4.80 -6.49
CA MET A 431 11.25 6.07 -6.69
C MET A 431 9.77 5.87 -6.92
N GLN A 432 9.00 6.77 -6.37
CA GLN A 432 7.58 6.92 -6.57
C GLN A 432 7.32 8.31 -7.12
N TYR A 433 6.58 8.43 -8.21
CA TYR A 433 6.11 9.70 -8.73
C TYR A 433 4.60 9.69 -8.87
N VAL A 434 3.96 10.72 -8.33
CA VAL A 434 2.52 10.76 -8.09
C VAL A 434 1.95 12.09 -8.56
N ALA A 435 0.77 12.03 -9.14
CA ALA A 435 -0.08 13.17 -9.34
C ALA A 435 -1.28 13.08 -8.41
N TYR A 436 -1.61 14.19 -7.77
CA TYR A 436 -2.84 14.39 -7.02
C TYR A 436 -3.68 15.48 -7.69
N TRP A 437 -5.01 15.39 -7.55
CA TRP A 437 -5.92 16.40 -8.04
C TRP A 437 -7.20 16.45 -7.21
N THR A 438 -8.02 17.49 -7.40
CA THR A 438 -9.19 17.77 -6.55
C THR A 438 -10.52 17.35 -7.15
N GLY A 439 -10.61 17.19 -8.49
CA GLY A 439 -11.85 16.84 -9.17
C GLY A 439 -11.64 15.93 -10.38
N PRO A 440 -12.66 15.18 -10.81
CA PRO A 440 -12.54 14.21 -11.89
C PRO A 440 -12.15 14.81 -13.26
N ASP A 441 -12.45 16.07 -13.50
CA ASP A 441 -12.10 16.87 -14.69
C ASP A 441 -10.59 17.02 -14.89
N GLN A 442 -9.82 16.99 -13.81
CA GLN A 442 -8.35 17.14 -13.84
C GLN A 442 -7.60 15.81 -14.07
N GLN A 443 -8.32 14.69 -14.07
CA GLN A 443 -7.72 13.37 -14.17
C GLN A 443 -6.88 13.18 -15.43
N GLU A 444 -7.44 13.54 -16.59
CA GLU A 444 -6.78 13.30 -17.87
C GLU A 444 -5.46 14.08 -17.99
N GLN A 445 -5.45 15.34 -17.57
CA GLN A 445 -4.25 16.19 -17.55
C GLN A 445 -3.17 15.60 -16.63
N SER A 446 -3.57 15.17 -15.42
CA SER A 446 -2.66 14.59 -14.43
C SER A 446 -2.05 13.28 -14.92
N VAL A 447 -2.85 12.43 -15.55
CA VAL A 447 -2.40 11.16 -16.13
C VAL A 447 -1.45 11.39 -17.32
N ARG A 448 -1.75 12.35 -18.19
CA ARG A 448 -0.85 12.71 -19.30
C ARG A 448 0.50 13.23 -18.79
N TRP A 449 0.52 14.03 -17.72
CA TRP A 449 1.76 14.48 -17.09
C TRP A 449 2.59 13.29 -16.57
N LEU A 450 1.99 12.37 -15.80
CA LEU A 450 2.68 11.18 -15.29
C LEU A 450 3.27 10.29 -16.40
N ARG A 451 2.54 10.12 -17.51
CA ARG A 451 3.02 9.34 -18.65
C ARG A 451 4.19 10.01 -19.35
N ARG A 452 4.18 11.35 -19.48
CA ARG A 452 5.34 12.09 -20.01
C ARG A 452 6.54 11.97 -19.09
N PHE A 453 6.30 12.05 -17.77
CA PHE A 453 7.36 11.89 -16.78
C PHE A 453 8.00 10.50 -16.89
N GLU A 454 7.21 9.43 -16.89
CA GLU A 454 7.71 8.06 -17.09
C GLU A 454 8.46 7.90 -18.43
N ALA A 455 7.95 8.46 -19.51
CA ALA A 455 8.60 8.38 -20.80
C ALA A 455 9.99 9.06 -20.81
N GLY A 456 10.11 10.21 -20.14
CA GLY A 456 11.39 10.90 -19.98
C GLY A 456 12.40 10.14 -19.13
N LEU A 457 11.94 9.45 -18.08
CA LEU A 457 12.80 8.67 -17.19
C LEU A 457 13.19 7.30 -17.76
N ARG A 458 12.40 6.74 -18.67
CA ARG A 458 12.59 5.37 -19.18
C ARG A 458 14.00 5.03 -19.66
N PRO A 459 14.76 5.92 -20.32
CA PRO A 459 16.14 5.63 -20.75
C PRO A 459 17.14 5.52 -19.58
N HIS A 460 16.76 5.98 -18.40
CA HIS A 460 17.66 6.18 -17.26
C HIS A 460 17.38 5.25 -16.07
N VAL A 461 16.35 4.42 -16.16
CA VAL A 461 15.89 3.53 -15.07
C VAL A 461 15.87 2.08 -15.55
N CYS A 462 15.84 1.13 -14.62
CA CYS A 462 15.91 -0.29 -14.96
C CYS A 462 14.58 -0.89 -15.48
N GLY A 463 13.49 -0.13 -15.49
CA GLY A 463 12.17 -0.58 -15.96
C GLY A 463 11.46 -1.55 -15.02
N GLN A 464 12.03 -1.87 -13.86
CA GLN A 464 11.36 -2.64 -12.83
C GLN A 464 10.46 -1.75 -11.98
N LYS A 465 9.36 -2.31 -11.48
CA LYS A 465 8.31 -1.58 -10.77
C LYS A 465 7.99 -2.23 -9.43
N TYR A 466 7.57 -1.43 -8.45
CA TYR A 466 7.14 -1.94 -7.16
C TYR A 466 5.67 -2.36 -7.20
N VAL A 467 5.36 -3.61 -6.83
CA VAL A 467 4.00 -4.17 -6.95
C VAL A 467 2.99 -3.49 -6.03
N ASN A 468 3.39 -2.93 -4.88
CA ASN A 468 2.50 -2.13 -4.04
C ASN A 468 2.16 -0.76 -4.65
N TYR A 469 2.94 -0.29 -5.63
CA TYR A 469 2.65 0.88 -6.48
C TYR A 469 2.14 0.45 -7.86
N ILE A 470 1.28 -0.59 -7.88
CA ILE A 470 0.77 -1.19 -9.12
C ILE A 470 0.16 -0.15 -10.05
N ASP A 471 0.54 -0.22 -11.34
CA ASP A 471 0.16 0.74 -12.38
C ASP A 471 -0.54 0.05 -13.54
N SER A 472 -1.72 0.54 -13.92
CA SER A 472 -2.51 -0.04 -15.02
C SER A 472 -1.86 0.08 -16.40
N ASP A 473 -0.90 0.99 -16.60
CA ASP A 473 -0.14 1.08 -17.84
C ASP A 473 0.82 -0.11 -18.03
N GLN A 474 1.06 -0.89 -16.97
CA GLN A 474 1.87 -2.13 -17.00
C GLN A 474 1.03 -3.41 -17.16
N ARG A 475 -0.25 -3.31 -17.54
CA ARG A 475 -1.10 -4.50 -17.82
C ARG A 475 -0.45 -5.37 -18.90
N GLY A 476 -0.53 -6.70 -18.68
CA GLY A 476 0.09 -7.67 -19.58
C GLY A 476 1.62 -7.79 -19.43
N ARG A 477 2.24 -7.04 -18.54
CA ARG A 477 3.68 -7.03 -18.29
C ARG A 477 4.06 -7.40 -16.85
N PRO A 478 3.61 -8.54 -16.31
CA PRO A 478 3.86 -8.91 -14.90
C PRO A 478 5.36 -9.03 -14.57
N GLY A 479 6.20 -9.31 -15.55
CA GLY A 479 7.66 -9.38 -15.39
C GLY A 479 8.29 -8.10 -14.84
N VAL A 480 7.68 -6.91 -15.03
CA VAL A 480 8.21 -5.65 -14.47
C VAL A 480 8.15 -5.61 -12.94
N TYR A 481 7.23 -6.37 -12.34
CA TYR A 481 7.07 -6.48 -10.89
C TYR A 481 7.85 -7.64 -10.27
N TYR A 482 7.95 -8.75 -10.99
CA TYR A 482 8.40 -10.02 -10.41
C TYR A 482 9.72 -10.53 -10.98
N GLY A 483 10.19 -9.96 -12.11
CA GLY A 483 11.43 -10.38 -12.74
C GLY A 483 11.49 -11.91 -12.93
N ARG A 484 12.59 -12.51 -12.51
CA ARG A 484 12.84 -13.96 -12.58
C ARG A 484 11.94 -14.82 -11.67
N ASN A 485 11.21 -14.21 -10.75
CA ASN A 485 10.33 -14.91 -9.82
C ASN A 485 8.94 -15.21 -10.40
N LEU A 486 8.62 -14.66 -11.59
CA LEU A 486 7.28 -14.76 -12.19
C LEU A 486 6.83 -16.21 -12.43
N ASP A 487 7.68 -17.06 -12.98
CA ASP A 487 7.30 -18.44 -13.31
C ASP A 487 6.90 -19.23 -12.06
N ARG A 488 7.67 -19.12 -10.97
CA ARG A 488 7.34 -19.77 -9.70
C ARG A 488 6.06 -19.22 -9.09
N LEU A 489 5.79 -17.93 -9.26
CA LEU A 489 4.52 -17.31 -8.82
C LEU A 489 3.33 -17.86 -9.61
N ILE A 490 3.46 -18.05 -10.92
CA ILE A 490 2.44 -18.67 -11.77
C ILE A 490 2.15 -20.10 -11.31
N ASP A 491 3.18 -20.91 -11.09
CA ASP A 491 3.00 -22.30 -10.64
C ASP A 491 2.36 -22.37 -9.25
N THR A 492 2.75 -21.46 -8.34
CA THR A 492 2.13 -21.36 -7.01
C THR A 492 0.66 -20.97 -7.13
N ARG A 493 0.32 -20.00 -8.00
CA ARG A 493 -1.07 -19.59 -8.19
C ARG A 493 -1.93 -20.72 -8.76
N ARG A 494 -1.45 -21.46 -9.75
CA ARG A 494 -2.14 -22.65 -10.29
C ARG A 494 -2.49 -23.67 -9.22
N ARG A 495 -1.60 -23.85 -8.25
CA ARG A 495 -1.80 -24.80 -7.15
C ARG A 495 -2.86 -24.35 -6.17
N PHE A 496 -2.93 -23.05 -5.83
CA PHE A 496 -3.78 -22.56 -4.74
C PHE A 496 -5.04 -21.83 -5.21
N ASP A 497 -5.10 -21.41 -6.48
CA ASP A 497 -6.27 -20.77 -7.12
C ASP A 497 -6.41 -21.22 -8.59
N PRO A 498 -6.58 -22.55 -8.86
CA PRO A 498 -6.67 -23.06 -10.22
C PRO A 498 -7.92 -22.55 -10.97
N ASP A 499 -9.00 -22.26 -10.24
CA ASP A 499 -10.30 -21.85 -10.78
C ASP A 499 -10.43 -20.30 -10.88
N ASP A 500 -9.33 -19.56 -10.66
CA ASP A 500 -9.28 -18.09 -10.77
C ASP A 500 -10.34 -17.38 -9.91
N VAL A 501 -10.53 -17.84 -8.68
CA VAL A 501 -11.48 -17.24 -7.72
C VAL A 501 -11.05 -15.82 -7.35
N PHE A 502 -9.74 -15.59 -7.16
CA PHE A 502 -9.16 -14.30 -6.86
C PHE A 502 -8.70 -13.58 -8.14
N ARG A 503 -9.67 -13.18 -8.97
CA ARG A 503 -9.40 -12.58 -10.28
C ARG A 503 -9.46 -11.07 -10.28
N PHE A 504 -8.43 -10.45 -10.81
CA PHE A 504 -8.38 -9.03 -11.11
C PHE A 504 -7.45 -8.76 -12.30
N ARG A 505 -7.56 -7.56 -12.89
CA ARG A 505 -6.94 -7.27 -14.21
C ARG A 505 -5.42 -7.42 -14.28
N GLN A 506 -4.71 -7.35 -13.16
CA GLN A 506 -3.26 -7.49 -13.06
C GLN A 506 -2.87 -8.59 -12.06
N ALA A 507 -3.76 -9.55 -11.84
CA ALA A 507 -3.42 -10.77 -11.10
C ALA A 507 -2.25 -11.49 -11.80
N ILE A 508 -1.46 -12.21 -11.04
CA ILE A 508 -0.46 -13.13 -11.57
C ILE A 508 -1.17 -14.09 -12.53
N PRO A 509 -0.75 -14.24 -13.80
CA PRO A 509 -1.48 -15.07 -14.74
C PRO A 509 -1.41 -16.55 -14.38
N LEU A 510 -2.42 -17.33 -14.79
CA LEU A 510 -2.43 -18.80 -14.65
C LEU A 510 -1.62 -19.51 -15.75
N SER A 511 -1.19 -18.79 -16.77
CA SER A 511 -0.32 -19.30 -17.84
C SER A 511 0.82 -18.33 -18.08
N ARG A 512 1.95 -18.87 -18.54
CA ARG A 512 3.08 -18.01 -18.91
C ARG A 512 2.65 -17.08 -20.05
N PRO A 513 2.96 -15.77 -19.97
CA PRO A 513 2.76 -14.87 -21.10
C PRO A 513 3.48 -15.43 -22.34
N ARG A 514 2.81 -15.43 -23.49
CA ARG A 514 3.53 -15.67 -24.75
C ARG A 514 4.49 -14.51 -24.95
N GLY A 515 5.78 -14.81 -25.12
CA GLY A 515 6.84 -13.84 -25.32
C GLY A 515 6.64 -12.99 -26.58
#